data_8bd08b7795d27469e214342b6306c977
#
_entry.id   8bd08b7795d27469e214342b6306c977
#
_cell.length_a   1.000
_cell.length_b   1.000
_cell.length_c   1.000
_cell.angle_alpha   90.00
_cell.angle_beta   90.00
_cell.angle_gamma   90.00
#
_symmetry.space_group_name_H-M   'P 1'
#
loop_
_entity.id
_entity.type
_entity.pdbx_description
1 polymer ?
#
loop_
_entity_poly.entity_id
_entity_poly.type
_entity_poly.pdbx_seq_one_letter_code
_entity_poly.pdbx_strand_id
1 'polypeptide(L)'
;MSAPANLPPKEELLNRAEEILKQLEGGPWPSHVSELRKTRYPLHVYGVGLVARKSPWGPAAVKVEFLNTGVLSRWARDWIPGGGSEVHFRVFHTPGKFLRTDFLRKITKISRELGVGLIELVGQTGALVLNLTPETAEAMVDALREIGTDVGGSGDAIRALNACVGPALCEFALYDTLKWYAEFHKDKRVNDNIVTPSYPYKFKIKFSGCPLDCARAQRGDIG
;
A
#
# COMPACT_ATOMS: atom_id res chain seq x y z
N MET A 1 5.83 -22.02 -13.95
CA MET A 1 5.59 -21.16 -15.16
C MET A 1 6.91 -20.79 -15.77
N SER A 2 7.08 -20.87 -17.09
CA SER A 2 8.30 -20.45 -17.78
C SER A 2 8.43 -18.91 -17.73
N ALA A 3 9.66 -18.39 -17.68
CA ALA A 3 9.91 -16.96 -17.80
C ALA A 3 9.32 -16.41 -19.11
N PRO A 4 8.86 -15.16 -19.15
CA PRO A 4 8.44 -14.53 -20.38
C PRO A 4 9.58 -14.52 -21.40
N ALA A 5 9.26 -14.79 -22.67
CA ALA A 5 10.25 -14.94 -23.74
C ALA A 5 11.21 -13.75 -23.93
N ASN A 6 10.84 -12.58 -23.44
CA ASN A 6 11.59 -11.33 -23.62
C ASN A 6 12.36 -10.87 -22.37
N LEU A 7 12.42 -11.69 -21.31
CA LEU A 7 13.25 -11.36 -20.13
C LEU A 7 14.67 -11.89 -20.34
N PRO A 8 15.70 -11.17 -19.85
CA PRO A 8 17.07 -11.69 -19.85
C PRO A 8 17.16 -12.97 -19.01
N PRO A 9 18.23 -13.75 -19.19
CA PRO A 9 18.52 -14.88 -18.32
C PRO A 9 18.46 -14.48 -16.86
N LYS A 10 18.00 -15.39 -16.00
CA LYS A 10 17.80 -15.15 -14.57
C LYS A 10 19.01 -14.55 -13.87
N GLU A 11 20.20 -15.07 -14.18
CA GLU A 11 21.45 -14.60 -13.59
C GLU A 11 21.76 -13.15 -13.99
N GLU A 12 21.59 -12.81 -15.26
CA GLU A 12 21.75 -11.43 -15.74
C GLU A 12 20.77 -10.47 -15.07
N LEU A 13 19.50 -10.88 -14.94
CA LEU A 13 18.48 -10.08 -14.30
C LEU A 13 18.79 -9.80 -12.82
N LEU A 14 19.30 -10.81 -12.10
CA LEU A 14 19.70 -10.68 -10.70
C LEU A 14 20.93 -9.78 -10.55
N ASN A 15 21.92 -9.93 -11.43
CA ASN A 15 23.11 -9.07 -11.42
C ASN A 15 22.75 -7.61 -11.67
N ARG A 16 21.91 -7.34 -12.66
CA ARG A 16 21.40 -5.98 -12.92
C ARG A 16 20.58 -5.40 -11.75
N ALA A 17 19.79 -6.25 -11.10
CA ALA A 17 19.06 -5.85 -9.92
C ALA A 17 20.00 -5.44 -8.78
N GLU A 18 21.03 -6.24 -8.51
CA GLU A 18 22.02 -5.95 -7.46
C GLU A 18 22.85 -4.69 -7.78
N GLU A 19 23.20 -4.46 -9.03
CA GLU A 19 23.88 -3.22 -9.47
C GLU A 19 23.02 -1.99 -9.17
N ILE A 20 21.73 -2.03 -9.51
CA ILE A 20 20.80 -0.94 -9.20
C ILE A 20 20.67 -0.73 -7.69
N LEU A 21 20.57 -1.81 -6.91
CA LEU A 21 20.49 -1.71 -5.45
C LEU A 21 21.76 -1.05 -4.88
N LYS A 22 22.95 -1.42 -5.32
CA LYS A 22 24.22 -0.79 -4.93
C LYS A 22 24.28 0.68 -5.29
N GLN A 23 23.84 1.06 -6.50
CA GLN A 23 23.77 2.46 -6.90
C GLN A 23 22.84 3.29 -6.02
N LEU A 24 21.66 2.74 -5.69
CA LEU A 24 20.71 3.41 -4.81
C LEU A 24 21.22 3.50 -3.37
N GLU A 25 21.96 2.49 -2.89
CA GLU A 25 22.53 2.46 -1.55
C GLU A 25 23.69 3.45 -1.39
N GLY A 26 24.49 3.61 -2.44
CA GLY A 26 25.60 4.59 -2.48
C GLY A 26 25.18 6.04 -2.73
N GLY A 27 23.89 6.34 -2.81
CA GLY A 27 23.38 7.70 -3.02
C GLY A 27 23.65 8.65 -1.84
N PRO A 28 23.54 9.97 -2.06
CA PRO A 28 23.93 11.00 -1.08
C PRO A 28 22.96 11.16 0.10
N TRP A 29 21.86 10.45 0.10
CA TRP A 29 20.81 10.54 1.11
C TRP A 29 20.64 9.19 1.81
N PRO A 30 20.15 9.14 3.07
CA PRO A 30 19.83 7.86 3.70
C PRO A 30 18.99 7.04 2.71
N SER A 31 19.61 6.04 2.13
CA SER A 31 19.01 5.27 1.07
C SER A 31 17.85 4.45 1.61
N HIS A 32 16.71 4.47 0.94
CA HIS A 32 15.62 3.54 1.27
C HIS A 32 16.07 2.08 1.15
N VAL A 33 17.06 1.76 0.29
CA VAL A 33 17.64 0.41 0.21
C VAL A 33 18.38 0.06 1.51
N SER A 34 19.17 0.98 2.07
CA SER A 34 19.83 0.77 3.36
C SER A 34 18.81 0.57 4.50
N GLU A 35 17.70 1.30 4.48
CA GLU A 35 16.63 1.09 5.46
C GLU A 35 15.88 -0.24 5.23
N LEU A 36 15.60 -0.61 3.99
CA LEU A 36 15.00 -1.90 3.64
C LEU A 36 15.86 -3.09 4.10
N ARG A 37 17.20 -2.98 4.03
CA ARG A 37 18.11 -4.04 4.52
C ARG A 37 18.00 -4.28 6.03
N LYS A 38 17.51 -3.34 6.80
CA LYS A 38 17.25 -3.49 8.24
C LYS A 38 15.94 -4.22 8.54
N THR A 39 15.16 -4.53 7.53
CA THR A 39 13.86 -5.18 7.62
C THR A 39 13.92 -6.59 7.04
N ARG A 40 12.80 -7.32 7.09
CA ARG A 40 12.64 -8.61 6.42
C ARG A 40 12.18 -8.48 4.96
N TYR A 41 12.23 -7.28 4.38
CA TYR A 41 11.80 -7.04 3.01
C TYR A 41 12.72 -7.78 2.02
N PRO A 42 12.18 -8.54 1.04
CA PRO A 42 12.97 -9.28 0.08
C PRO A 42 13.56 -8.36 -1.00
N LEU A 43 14.71 -7.77 -0.71
CA LEU A 43 15.35 -6.77 -1.57
C LEU A 43 15.61 -7.24 -3.01
N HIS A 44 15.94 -8.51 -3.21
CA HIS A 44 16.12 -9.05 -4.55
C HIS A 44 14.83 -8.95 -5.39
N VAL A 45 13.65 -9.14 -4.80
CA VAL A 45 12.36 -8.94 -5.49
C VAL A 45 12.16 -7.47 -5.85
N TYR A 46 12.56 -6.56 -4.96
CA TYR A 46 12.52 -5.13 -5.22
C TYR A 46 13.48 -4.74 -6.37
N GLY A 47 14.72 -5.21 -6.35
CA GLY A 47 15.70 -4.98 -7.40
C GLY A 47 15.24 -5.51 -8.76
N VAL A 48 14.74 -6.74 -8.81
CA VAL A 48 14.15 -7.32 -10.03
C VAL A 48 12.94 -6.49 -10.50
N GLY A 49 12.10 -6.03 -9.60
CA GLY A 49 10.99 -5.16 -9.93
C GLY A 49 11.42 -3.83 -10.57
N LEU A 50 12.52 -3.24 -10.13
CA LEU A 50 13.09 -2.04 -10.74
C LEU A 50 13.58 -2.30 -12.17
N VAL A 51 14.28 -3.39 -12.40
CA VAL A 51 14.76 -3.77 -13.74
C VAL A 51 13.59 -4.10 -14.66
N ALA A 52 12.71 -5.02 -14.25
CA ALA A 52 11.65 -5.54 -15.10
C ALA A 52 10.53 -4.52 -15.37
N ARG A 53 10.17 -3.68 -14.40
CA ARG A 53 9.07 -2.72 -14.56
C ARG A 53 9.42 -1.48 -15.36
N LYS A 54 10.68 -1.09 -15.35
CA LYS A 54 11.17 0.08 -16.09
C LYS A 54 11.79 -0.27 -17.44
N SER A 55 11.75 -1.53 -17.82
CA SER A 55 12.28 -2.03 -19.06
C SER A 55 11.16 -2.32 -20.07
N PRO A 56 11.48 -2.55 -21.36
CA PRO A 56 10.51 -2.99 -22.36
C PRO A 56 9.83 -4.33 -22.01
N TRP A 57 10.36 -5.08 -21.04
CA TRP A 57 9.77 -6.35 -20.59
C TRP A 57 8.54 -6.17 -19.69
N GLY A 58 8.27 -4.93 -19.20
CA GLY A 58 7.08 -4.60 -18.42
C GLY A 58 6.94 -5.34 -17.09
N PRO A 59 5.71 -5.50 -16.59
CA PRO A 59 5.44 -6.12 -15.29
C PRO A 59 5.52 -7.66 -15.31
N ALA A 60 6.15 -8.26 -16.32
CA ALA A 60 6.15 -9.71 -16.51
C ALA A 60 6.85 -10.50 -15.40
N ALA A 61 7.81 -9.88 -14.69
CA ALA A 61 8.56 -10.53 -13.62
C ALA A 61 7.84 -10.49 -12.26
N VAL A 62 6.97 -9.51 -12.03
CA VAL A 62 6.24 -9.35 -10.77
C VAL A 62 4.77 -9.12 -11.07
N LYS A 63 3.93 -9.99 -10.57
CA LYS A 63 2.47 -9.91 -10.71
C LYS A 63 1.84 -9.48 -9.38
N VAL A 64 0.82 -8.64 -9.44
CA VAL A 64 0.00 -8.29 -8.28
C VAL A 64 -1.38 -8.89 -8.48
N GLU A 65 -1.84 -9.62 -7.50
CA GLU A 65 -3.19 -10.21 -7.47
C GLU A 65 -3.96 -9.74 -6.24
N PHE A 66 -5.26 -9.62 -6.40
CA PHE A 66 -6.16 -9.39 -5.28
C PHE A 66 -6.57 -10.73 -4.70
N LEU A 67 -6.31 -10.94 -3.41
CA LEU A 67 -6.76 -12.12 -2.68
C LEU A 67 -8.11 -11.86 -2.02
N ASN A 68 -8.29 -10.68 -1.48
CA ASN A 68 -9.54 -10.20 -0.90
C ASN A 68 -9.49 -8.66 -0.83
N THR A 69 -10.59 -8.03 -0.45
CA THR A 69 -10.64 -6.59 -0.22
C THR A 69 -9.64 -6.17 0.85
N GLY A 70 -8.72 -5.28 0.49
CA GLY A 70 -7.62 -4.87 1.37
C GLY A 70 -6.42 -5.82 1.39
N VAL A 71 -6.52 -6.99 0.79
CA VAL A 71 -5.46 -7.99 0.77
C VAL A 71 -4.98 -8.23 -0.66
N LEU A 72 -3.71 -7.94 -0.90
CA LEU A 72 -3.07 -8.12 -2.20
C LEU A 72 -1.88 -9.04 -2.06
N SER A 73 -1.68 -9.95 -2.99
CA SER A 73 -0.40 -10.65 -3.10
C SER A 73 0.44 -10.05 -4.21
N ARG A 74 1.73 -10.02 -4.00
CA ARG A 74 2.72 -9.71 -5.01
C ARG A 74 3.59 -10.93 -5.21
N TRP A 75 3.61 -11.44 -6.42
CA TRP A 75 4.39 -12.61 -6.79
C TRP A 75 5.66 -12.16 -7.51
N ALA A 76 6.81 -12.60 -7.01
CA ALA A 76 7.91 -12.82 -7.91
C ALA A 76 7.72 -14.21 -8.52
N ARG A 77 7.89 -14.35 -9.82
CA ARG A 77 7.68 -15.64 -10.48
C ARG A 77 8.64 -16.69 -9.92
N ASP A 78 8.19 -17.94 -9.90
CA ASP A 78 8.93 -19.10 -9.34
C ASP A 78 10.37 -19.26 -9.87
N TRP A 79 10.66 -18.69 -11.04
CA TRP A 79 12.00 -18.71 -11.63
C TRP A 79 12.95 -17.65 -11.04
N ILE A 80 12.47 -16.72 -10.21
CA ILE A 80 13.30 -15.76 -9.49
C ILE A 80 13.68 -16.37 -8.14
N PRO A 81 14.97 -16.51 -7.78
CA PRO A 81 15.38 -17.03 -6.47
C PRO A 81 14.77 -16.20 -5.34
N GLY A 82 14.20 -16.88 -4.36
CA GLY A 82 13.51 -16.22 -3.27
C GLY A 82 12.24 -15.47 -3.70
N GLY A 83 11.78 -15.71 -4.90
CA GLY A 83 10.51 -15.24 -5.42
C GLY A 83 9.37 -15.92 -4.69
N GLY A 84 9.05 -15.41 -3.51
CA GLY A 84 7.87 -15.78 -2.74
C GLY A 84 6.75 -14.78 -2.95
N SER A 85 5.58 -15.11 -2.46
CA SER A 85 4.48 -14.17 -2.37
C SER A 85 4.70 -13.23 -1.18
N GLU A 86 4.73 -11.94 -1.46
CA GLU A 86 4.46 -10.93 -0.43
C GLU A 86 2.97 -10.68 -0.37
N VAL A 87 2.45 -10.52 0.83
CA VAL A 87 1.09 -10.05 1.05
C VAL A 87 1.14 -8.61 1.51
N HIS A 88 0.28 -7.78 0.94
CA HIS A 88 0.13 -6.38 1.30
C HIS A 88 -1.26 -6.17 1.86
N PHE A 89 -1.33 -5.74 3.11
CA PHE A 89 -2.57 -5.32 3.73
C PHE A 89 -2.75 -3.81 3.61
N ARG A 90 -3.90 -3.40 3.12
CA ARG A 90 -4.35 -2.01 3.23
C ARG A 90 -5.16 -1.85 4.50
N VAL A 91 -4.66 -1.04 5.39
CA VAL A 91 -5.25 -0.79 6.70
C VAL A 91 -5.83 0.61 6.72
N PHE A 92 -7.03 0.75 7.25
CA PHE A 92 -7.68 2.05 7.39
C PHE A 92 -6.95 2.95 8.38
N HIS A 93 -6.96 4.24 8.10
CA HIS A 93 -6.55 5.25 9.05
C HIS A 93 -7.62 6.34 9.20
N THR A 94 -7.45 7.20 10.18
CA THR A 94 -8.38 8.27 10.49
C THR A 94 -8.50 9.32 9.39
N PRO A 95 -9.66 10.02 9.28
CA PRO A 95 -9.83 11.12 8.36
C PRO A 95 -8.81 12.23 8.61
N GLY A 96 -8.52 13.00 7.56
CA GLY A 96 -7.54 14.09 7.63
C GLY A 96 -6.11 13.63 7.84
N LYS A 97 -5.86 12.33 7.80
CA LYS A 97 -4.53 11.72 8.00
C LYS A 97 -3.95 11.98 9.40
N PHE A 98 -4.79 12.24 10.37
CA PHE A 98 -4.37 12.32 11.77
C PHE A 98 -4.16 10.93 12.32
N LEU A 99 -2.95 10.65 12.77
CA LEU A 99 -2.60 9.40 13.41
C LEU A 99 -2.19 9.64 14.84
N ARG A 100 -2.89 9.02 15.78
CA ARG A 100 -2.51 9.07 17.19
C ARG A 100 -1.20 8.35 17.41
N THR A 101 -0.35 8.87 18.27
CA THR A 101 0.96 8.29 18.53
C THR A 101 0.89 6.90 19.19
N ASP A 102 -0.15 6.63 19.99
CA ASP A 102 -0.40 5.30 20.54
C ASP A 102 -0.80 4.30 19.47
N PHE A 103 -1.64 4.68 18.52
CA PHE A 103 -1.97 3.87 17.35
C PHE A 103 -0.72 3.57 16.50
N LEU A 104 0.11 4.60 16.23
CA LEU A 104 1.34 4.42 15.47
C LEU A 104 2.30 3.44 16.17
N ARG A 105 2.44 3.52 17.50
CA ARG A 105 3.25 2.56 18.26
C ARG A 105 2.74 1.14 18.14
N LYS A 106 1.42 0.95 18.26
CA LYS A 106 0.79 -0.37 18.15
C LYS A 106 0.98 -0.96 16.74
N ILE A 107 0.67 -0.19 15.69
CA ILE A 107 0.80 -0.69 14.32
C ILE A 107 2.25 -0.93 13.92
N THR A 108 3.18 -0.12 14.44
CA THR A 108 4.63 -0.34 14.26
C THR A 108 5.08 -1.64 14.90
N LYS A 109 4.60 -1.93 16.12
CA LYS A 109 4.87 -3.21 16.79
C LYS A 109 4.35 -4.39 15.95
N ILE A 110 3.10 -4.34 15.55
CA ILE A 110 2.47 -5.37 14.69
C ILE A 110 3.28 -5.59 13.40
N SER A 111 3.64 -4.50 12.70
CA SER A 111 4.45 -4.58 11.48
C SER A 111 5.82 -5.24 11.70
N ARG A 112 6.45 -5.00 12.86
CA ARG A 112 7.76 -5.59 13.19
C ARG A 112 7.66 -7.06 13.58
N GLU A 113 6.62 -7.44 14.31
CA GLU A 113 6.46 -8.80 14.85
C GLU A 113 5.86 -9.76 13.80
N LEU A 114 4.84 -9.33 13.07
CA LEU A 114 4.09 -10.16 12.13
C LEU A 114 4.37 -9.83 10.66
N GLY A 115 4.86 -8.64 10.36
CA GLY A 115 5.17 -8.18 9.02
C GLY A 115 6.66 -8.17 8.70
N VAL A 116 7.03 -7.45 7.65
CA VAL A 116 8.43 -7.26 7.25
C VAL A 116 9.11 -6.07 7.95
N GLY A 117 8.40 -5.36 8.83
CA GLY A 117 8.90 -4.19 9.56
C GLY A 117 8.80 -2.88 8.78
N LEU A 118 7.98 -2.84 7.74
CA LEU A 118 7.70 -1.64 6.95
C LEU A 118 6.24 -1.23 7.04
N ILE A 119 6.01 0.07 7.02
CA ILE A 119 4.70 0.69 6.89
C ILE A 119 4.78 1.71 5.76
N GLU A 120 3.99 1.53 4.72
CA GLU A 120 3.88 2.49 3.62
C GLU A 120 2.69 3.44 3.88
N LEU A 121 2.95 4.74 3.83
CA LEU A 121 1.93 5.77 3.98
C LEU A 121 1.35 6.12 2.61
N VAL A 122 0.19 5.57 2.28
CA VAL A 122 -0.45 5.80 0.99
C VAL A 122 -1.37 7.02 1.05
N GLY A 123 -0.79 8.20 0.90
CA GLY A 123 -1.49 9.48 1.04
C GLY A 123 -2.67 9.72 0.09
N GLN A 124 -2.80 8.95 -0.99
CA GLN A 124 -3.88 9.13 -1.97
C GLN A 124 -5.12 8.29 -1.70
N THR A 125 -5.04 7.30 -0.85
CA THR A 125 -6.11 6.30 -0.66
C THR A 125 -6.58 6.18 0.78
N GLY A 126 -6.15 7.07 1.66
CA GLY A 126 -6.55 7.01 3.06
C GLY A 126 -6.20 5.70 3.75
N ALA A 127 -5.10 5.07 3.37
CA ALA A 127 -4.69 3.78 3.92
C ALA A 127 -3.20 3.74 4.28
N LEU A 128 -2.88 2.93 5.27
CA LEU A 128 -1.53 2.43 5.50
C LEU A 128 -1.39 1.10 4.77
N VAL A 129 -0.19 0.77 4.31
CA VAL A 129 0.09 -0.56 3.74
C VAL A 129 1.11 -1.26 4.61
N LEU A 130 0.77 -2.45 5.06
CA LEU A 130 1.66 -3.37 5.75
C LEU A 130 2.08 -4.48 4.80
N ASN A 131 3.35 -4.81 4.81
CA ASN A 131 3.91 -5.90 4.04
C ASN A 131 4.20 -7.07 4.97
N LEU A 132 3.78 -8.27 4.58
CA LEU A 132 3.88 -9.48 5.38
C LEU A 132 4.02 -10.72 4.48
N THR A 133 4.21 -11.87 5.09
CA THR A 133 4.19 -13.16 4.40
C THR A 133 2.83 -13.84 4.57
N PRO A 134 2.46 -14.81 3.70
CA PRO A 134 1.19 -15.52 3.82
C PRO A 134 0.99 -16.20 5.18
N GLU A 135 2.07 -16.68 5.79
CA GLU A 135 2.05 -17.44 7.04
C GLU A 135 1.57 -16.59 8.23
N THR A 136 1.79 -15.28 8.19
CA THR A 136 1.42 -14.36 9.27
C THR A 136 0.12 -13.60 8.99
N ALA A 137 -0.54 -13.86 7.87
CA ALA A 137 -1.68 -13.06 7.41
C ALA A 137 -2.87 -13.08 8.38
N GLU A 138 -3.27 -14.25 8.88
CA GLU A 138 -4.38 -14.37 9.84
C GLU A 138 -4.07 -13.67 11.16
N ALA A 139 -2.88 -13.95 11.74
CA ALA A 139 -2.45 -13.29 12.96
C ALA A 139 -2.37 -11.76 12.82
N MET A 140 -1.98 -11.27 11.65
CA MET A 140 -1.96 -9.84 11.34
C MET A 140 -3.38 -9.24 11.34
N VAL A 141 -4.37 -9.91 10.76
CA VAL A 141 -5.78 -9.45 10.77
C VAL A 141 -6.29 -9.36 12.20
N ASP A 142 -6.06 -10.39 13.02
CA ASP A 142 -6.50 -10.41 14.40
C ASP A 142 -5.86 -9.30 15.22
N ALA A 143 -4.53 -9.12 15.09
CA ALA A 143 -3.82 -8.04 15.78
C ALA A 143 -4.28 -6.63 15.34
N LEU A 144 -4.66 -6.44 14.07
CA LEU A 144 -5.22 -5.17 13.60
C LEU A 144 -6.61 -4.92 14.21
N ARG A 145 -7.46 -5.93 14.31
CA ARG A 145 -8.78 -5.82 14.93
C ARG A 145 -8.71 -5.52 16.43
N GLU A 146 -7.75 -6.13 17.14
CA GLU A 146 -7.51 -5.82 18.55
C GLU A 146 -7.16 -4.34 18.82
N ILE A 147 -6.51 -3.67 17.89
CA ILE A 147 -6.22 -2.23 18.01
C ILE A 147 -7.31 -1.33 17.45
N GLY A 148 -8.45 -1.90 17.01
CA GLY A 148 -9.61 -1.17 16.52
C GLY A 148 -9.53 -0.70 15.07
N THR A 149 -8.78 -1.40 14.23
CA THR A 149 -8.73 -1.17 12.78
C THR A 149 -8.98 -2.47 12.01
N ASP A 150 -9.07 -2.40 10.70
CA ASP A 150 -9.27 -3.56 9.84
C ASP A 150 -8.62 -3.32 8.47
N VAL A 151 -8.63 -4.34 7.64
CA VAL A 151 -8.19 -4.31 6.25
C VAL A 151 -9.35 -4.01 5.32
N GLY A 152 -9.09 -3.32 4.22
CA GLY A 152 -10.13 -3.03 3.22
C GLY A 152 -9.68 -1.98 2.20
N GLY A 153 -10.63 -1.52 1.40
CA GLY A 153 -10.40 -0.42 0.46
C GLY A 153 -9.40 -0.71 -0.66
N SER A 154 -9.36 -1.94 -1.15
CA SER A 154 -8.60 -2.31 -2.35
C SER A 154 -9.33 -3.35 -3.19
N GLY A 155 -8.82 -3.60 -4.40
CA GLY A 155 -9.51 -4.50 -5.32
C GLY A 155 -10.75 -3.85 -5.93
N ASP A 156 -11.74 -4.67 -6.22
CA ASP A 156 -13.00 -4.32 -6.85
C ASP A 156 -14.01 -3.80 -5.82
N ALA A 157 -13.61 -2.78 -5.07
CA ALA A 157 -14.35 -2.20 -3.95
C ALA A 157 -14.16 -0.68 -3.90
N ILE A 158 -14.93 -0.01 -3.05
CA ILE A 158 -14.64 1.37 -2.69
C ILE A 158 -13.27 1.40 -1.99
N ARG A 159 -12.40 2.27 -2.47
CA ARG A 159 -11.12 2.53 -1.79
C ARG A 159 -11.36 3.19 -0.44
N ALA A 160 -10.45 2.99 0.50
CA ALA A 160 -10.46 3.76 1.73
C ALA A 160 -10.64 5.25 1.41
N LEU A 161 -11.62 5.86 2.05
CA LEU A 161 -11.95 7.26 1.84
C LEU A 161 -10.75 8.14 2.19
N ASN A 162 -10.63 9.27 1.51
CA ASN A 162 -9.56 10.21 1.78
C ASN A 162 -10.12 11.62 1.98
N ALA A 163 -9.63 12.32 2.99
CA ALA A 163 -9.96 13.71 3.25
C ALA A 163 -8.71 14.53 3.54
N CYS A 164 -8.71 15.80 3.19
CA CYS A 164 -7.70 16.72 3.71
C CYS A 164 -8.01 17.06 5.18
N VAL A 165 -7.11 17.78 5.84
CA VAL A 165 -7.26 18.18 7.26
C VAL A 165 -8.47 19.09 7.51
N GLY A 166 -9.01 19.71 6.47
CA GLY A 166 -10.18 20.58 6.57
C GLY A 166 -9.98 21.75 7.54
N PRO A 167 -11.07 22.30 8.07
CA PRO A 167 -11.00 23.45 8.97
C PRO A 167 -10.37 23.14 10.33
N ALA A 168 -10.06 21.88 10.59
CA ALA A 168 -9.37 21.50 11.83
C ALA A 168 -7.97 22.13 11.95
N LEU A 169 -7.24 22.27 10.81
CA LEU A 169 -5.89 22.87 10.77
C LEU A 169 -5.65 23.74 9.55
N CYS A 170 -6.66 24.04 8.74
CA CYS A 170 -6.46 24.76 7.47
C CYS A 170 -7.45 25.91 7.32
N GLU A 171 -6.93 27.14 7.28
CA GLU A 171 -7.71 28.37 7.08
C GLU A 171 -8.32 28.49 5.67
N PHE A 172 -7.81 27.75 4.69
CA PHE A 172 -8.33 27.78 3.32
C PHE A 172 -9.51 26.83 3.09
N ALA A 173 -9.88 26.04 4.09
CA ALA A 173 -10.97 25.08 3.94
C ALA A 173 -12.33 25.79 3.86
N LEU A 174 -13.05 25.59 2.76
CA LEU A 174 -14.35 26.19 2.47
C LEU A 174 -15.52 25.38 3.08
N TYR A 175 -15.28 24.14 3.49
CA TYR A 175 -16.25 23.27 4.15
C TYR A 175 -15.55 22.22 5.03
N ASP A 176 -16.31 21.60 5.90
CA ASP A 176 -15.79 20.58 6.83
C ASP A 176 -15.65 19.21 6.14
N THR A 177 -14.44 18.95 5.63
CA THR A 177 -14.09 17.70 4.95
C THR A 177 -14.14 16.50 5.89
N LEU A 178 -13.82 16.68 7.17
CA LEU A 178 -13.82 15.59 8.17
C LEU A 178 -15.23 15.15 8.53
N LYS A 179 -16.16 16.11 8.60
CA LYS A 179 -17.59 15.82 8.77
C LYS A 179 -18.11 14.97 7.61
N TRP A 180 -17.86 15.40 6.37
CA TRP A 180 -18.29 14.64 5.20
C TRP A 180 -17.65 13.25 5.12
N TYR A 181 -16.36 13.14 5.43
CA TYR A 181 -15.72 11.84 5.55
C TYR A 181 -16.46 10.94 6.54
N ALA A 182 -16.75 11.46 7.74
CA ALA A 182 -17.43 10.70 8.79
C ALA A 182 -18.84 10.27 8.39
N GLU A 183 -19.61 11.16 7.75
CA GLU A 183 -20.96 10.85 7.27
C GLU A 183 -20.94 9.73 6.20
N PHE A 184 -20.05 9.83 5.24
CA PHE A 184 -19.89 8.78 4.22
C PHE A 184 -19.41 7.45 4.82
N HIS A 185 -18.49 7.50 5.78
CA HIS A 185 -17.99 6.27 6.40
C HIS A 185 -19.03 5.58 7.30
N LYS A 186 -19.98 6.34 7.87
CA LYS A 186 -21.12 5.79 8.64
C LYS A 186 -22.21 5.23 7.74
N ASP A 187 -22.32 5.66 6.49
CA ASP A 187 -23.31 5.12 5.57
C ASP A 187 -23.01 3.65 5.30
N LYS A 188 -23.98 2.80 5.67
CA LYS A 188 -23.82 1.34 5.53
C LYS A 188 -23.49 0.91 4.11
N ARG A 189 -24.06 1.58 3.09
CA ARG A 189 -23.82 1.27 1.68
C ARG A 189 -22.38 1.55 1.29
N VAL A 190 -21.78 2.62 1.82
CA VAL A 190 -20.36 2.93 1.58
C VAL A 190 -19.48 1.96 2.34
N ASN A 191 -19.76 1.75 3.63
CA ASN A 191 -18.91 0.92 4.48
C ASN A 191 -18.90 -0.55 4.04
N ASP A 192 -20.04 -1.14 3.74
CA ASP A 192 -20.14 -2.51 3.23
C ASP A 192 -19.32 -2.68 1.93
N ASN A 193 -19.36 -1.68 1.05
CA ASN A 193 -18.63 -1.70 -0.22
C ASN A 193 -17.14 -1.35 -0.12
N ILE A 194 -16.64 -0.96 1.04
CA ILE A 194 -15.21 -0.84 1.32
C ILE A 194 -14.61 -2.23 1.64
N VAL A 195 -15.37 -3.09 2.28
CA VAL A 195 -14.90 -4.42 2.74
C VAL A 195 -15.38 -5.57 1.86
N THR A 196 -16.35 -5.33 0.97
CA THR A 196 -16.89 -6.35 0.05
C THR A 196 -16.63 -5.94 -1.40
N PRO A 197 -16.13 -6.85 -2.25
CA PRO A 197 -15.97 -6.57 -3.68
C PRO A 197 -17.35 -6.46 -4.34
N SER A 198 -17.69 -5.27 -4.83
CA SER A 198 -19.03 -4.95 -5.36
C SER A 198 -18.98 -4.10 -6.63
N TYR A 199 -17.81 -3.75 -7.09
CA TYR A 199 -17.58 -2.93 -8.27
C TYR A 199 -16.77 -3.69 -9.31
N PRO A 200 -16.95 -3.41 -10.59
CA PRO A 200 -16.13 -4.02 -11.65
C PRO A 200 -14.67 -3.53 -11.61
N TYR A 201 -14.41 -2.44 -10.89
CA TYR A 201 -13.08 -1.84 -10.71
C TYR A 201 -13.05 -0.94 -9.48
N LYS A 202 -11.85 -0.49 -9.08
CA LYS A 202 -11.66 0.42 -7.93
C LYS A 202 -12.52 1.68 -8.06
N PHE A 203 -13.15 2.08 -6.97
CA PHE A 203 -13.92 3.31 -6.86
C PHE A 203 -13.40 4.19 -5.71
N LYS A 204 -13.14 5.47 -5.97
CA LYS A 204 -12.47 6.39 -5.03
C LYS A 204 -13.38 7.56 -4.70
N ILE A 205 -13.55 7.81 -3.40
CA ILE A 205 -14.27 8.97 -2.86
C ILE A 205 -13.26 9.80 -2.06
N LYS A 206 -13.19 11.11 -2.34
CA LYS A 206 -12.20 12.00 -1.75
C LYS A 206 -12.77 13.37 -1.46
N PHE A 207 -12.32 13.98 -0.36
CA PHE A 207 -12.79 15.27 0.11
C PHE A 207 -11.62 16.26 0.22
N SER A 208 -11.59 17.27 -0.65
CA SER A 208 -10.66 18.40 -0.57
C SER A 208 -11.41 19.67 -0.23
N GLY A 209 -11.00 20.38 0.82
CA GLY A 209 -11.68 21.56 1.34
C GLY A 209 -11.49 22.83 0.51
N CYS A 210 -10.58 22.84 -0.44
CA CYS A 210 -10.29 24.00 -1.30
C CYS A 210 -9.59 23.59 -2.62
N PRO A 211 -9.42 24.50 -3.58
CA PRO A 211 -8.82 24.22 -4.88
C PRO A 211 -7.37 23.72 -4.85
N LEU A 212 -6.64 23.84 -3.73
CA LEU A 212 -5.29 23.27 -3.58
C LEU A 212 -5.27 21.74 -3.62
N ASP A 213 -6.42 21.11 -3.45
CA ASP A 213 -6.64 19.68 -3.66
C ASP A 213 -5.68 18.75 -2.93
N CYS A 214 -5.39 19.00 -1.65
CA CYS A 214 -4.46 18.22 -0.84
C CYS A 214 -4.88 16.73 -0.68
N ALA A 215 -6.16 16.40 -0.82
CA ALA A 215 -6.66 15.03 -0.86
C ALA A 215 -6.66 14.44 -2.28
N ARG A 216 -6.33 15.24 -3.29
CA ARG A 216 -6.38 14.87 -4.71
C ARG A 216 -7.78 14.38 -5.13
N ALA A 217 -8.79 15.14 -4.77
CA ALA A 217 -10.19 14.86 -5.07
C ALA A 217 -10.44 14.80 -6.59
N GLN A 218 -9.80 15.67 -7.37
CA GLN A 218 -9.85 15.67 -8.83
C GLN A 218 -9.43 14.34 -9.49
N ARG A 219 -8.74 13.46 -8.75
CA ARG A 219 -8.37 12.10 -9.19
C ARG A 219 -9.24 11.03 -8.52
N GLY A 220 -10.35 11.40 -7.93
CA GLY A 220 -11.39 10.53 -7.43
C GLY A 220 -12.44 10.24 -8.48
N ASP A 221 -13.23 9.20 -8.28
CA ASP A 221 -14.43 8.94 -9.04
C ASP A 221 -15.57 9.83 -8.52
N ILE A 222 -15.53 10.13 -7.22
CA ILE A 222 -16.25 11.24 -6.55
C ILE A 222 -15.18 12.08 -5.83
N GLY A 223 -15.18 13.39 -6.15
CA GLY A 223 -14.26 14.35 -5.58
C GLY A 223 -14.89 15.72 -5.35
#